data_adce29a59d73c0d880874ecbb7b48e83
#
_entry.id   adce29a59d73c0d880874ecbb7b48e83
#
_cell.length_a   1.000
_cell.length_b   1.000
_cell.length_c   1.000
_cell.angle_alpha   90.00
_cell.angle_beta   90.00
_cell.angle_gamma   90.00
#
_symmetry.space_group_name_H-M   'P 1'
#
loop_
_entity.id
_entity.type
_entity.pdbx_description
1 polymer ?
#
loop_
_entity_poly.entity_id
_entity_poly.type
_entity_poly.pdbx_seq_one_letter_code
_entity_poly.pdbx_strand_id
1 'polypeptide(L)'
;MKHLIDKLRSNRRLDAEEYKALLLCRDTELAAYLQELAREEALACFGNKIFIRGLIEITNRCRNNCYYCGIRKENRNIVRYELAQEEILSCCHEGYRLGFRTFVLQGGEAPAVKDEGMGETVAAIRQSFPACAISLSLGEKSREAYERFFLAGANRYLLRHETCNEAHYHRLHPDEMS
;
A
#
# COMPACT_ATOMS: atom_id res chain seq x y z
N MET A 1 -21.31 -15.37 -20.11
CA MET A 1 -20.22 -14.66 -19.36
C MET A 1 -20.43 -13.14 -19.29
N LYS A 2 -20.86 -12.46 -20.38
CA LYS A 2 -21.17 -11.00 -20.32
C LYS A 2 -22.11 -10.62 -19.18
N HIS A 3 -23.16 -11.44 -18.94
CA HIS A 3 -24.13 -11.21 -17.87
C HIS A 3 -23.48 -11.12 -16.45
N LEU A 4 -22.35 -11.81 -16.21
CA LEU A 4 -21.62 -11.70 -14.94
C LEU A 4 -20.92 -10.34 -14.82
N ILE A 5 -20.40 -9.81 -15.93
CA ILE A 5 -19.79 -8.47 -15.97
C ILE A 5 -20.86 -7.41 -15.71
N ASP A 6 -22.03 -7.53 -16.36
CA ASP A 6 -23.15 -6.62 -16.16
C ASP A 6 -23.69 -6.68 -14.73
N LYS A 7 -23.79 -7.90 -14.17
CA LYS A 7 -24.13 -8.10 -12.75
C LYS A 7 -23.11 -7.44 -11.83
N LEU A 8 -21.80 -7.61 -12.09
CA LEU A 8 -20.76 -6.97 -11.30
C LEU A 8 -20.85 -5.44 -11.36
N ARG A 9 -21.08 -4.89 -12.56
CA ARG A 9 -21.27 -3.44 -12.74
C ARG A 9 -22.45 -2.91 -11.94
N SER A 10 -23.59 -3.60 -12.01
CA SER A 10 -24.85 -3.17 -11.37
C SER A 10 -24.83 -3.37 -9.85
N ASN A 11 -24.44 -4.56 -9.41
CA ASN A 11 -24.52 -4.97 -7.99
C ASN A 11 -23.26 -4.71 -7.20
N ARG A 12 -22.16 -4.33 -7.86
CA ARG A 12 -20.81 -4.16 -7.27
C ARG A 12 -20.28 -5.43 -6.57
N ARG A 13 -20.90 -6.58 -6.83
CA ARG A 13 -20.61 -7.84 -6.14
C ARG A 13 -20.99 -9.05 -6.99
N LEU A 14 -20.13 -10.08 -6.93
CA LEU A 14 -20.38 -11.44 -7.40
C LEU A 14 -20.17 -12.42 -6.25
N ASP A 15 -20.61 -13.66 -6.39
CA ASP A 15 -20.21 -14.74 -5.49
C ASP A 15 -18.86 -15.35 -5.90
N ALA A 16 -18.32 -16.25 -5.09
CA ALA A 16 -16.98 -16.81 -5.28
C ALA A 16 -16.87 -17.62 -6.60
N GLU A 17 -17.90 -18.39 -6.96
CA GLU A 17 -17.87 -19.19 -8.19
C GLU A 17 -18.02 -18.32 -9.44
N GLU A 18 -18.80 -17.25 -9.37
CA GLU A 18 -18.93 -16.26 -10.44
C GLU A 18 -17.61 -15.51 -10.66
N TYR A 19 -16.90 -15.08 -9.60
CA TYR A 19 -15.56 -14.50 -9.70
C TYR A 19 -14.58 -15.49 -10.31
N LYS A 20 -14.57 -16.74 -9.85
CA LYS A 20 -13.72 -17.79 -10.38
C LYS A 20 -13.96 -18.03 -11.87
N ALA A 21 -15.21 -18.07 -12.29
CA ALA A 21 -15.60 -18.23 -13.70
C ALA A 21 -15.04 -17.07 -14.56
N LEU A 22 -15.16 -15.81 -14.11
CA LEU A 22 -14.59 -14.66 -14.81
C LEU A 22 -13.05 -14.69 -14.86
N LEU A 23 -12.40 -15.01 -13.75
CA LEU A 23 -10.93 -15.02 -13.66
C LEU A 23 -10.30 -16.14 -14.50
N LEU A 24 -10.96 -17.27 -14.66
CA LEU A 24 -10.49 -18.38 -15.48
C LEU A 24 -10.83 -18.24 -16.96
N CYS A 25 -11.75 -17.34 -17.31
CA CYS A 25 -12.12 -17.10 -18.70
C CYS A 25 -10.96 -16.42 -19.46
N ARG A 26 -10.62 -16.99 -20.63
CA ARG A 26 -9.55 -16.49 -21.52
C ARG A 26 -10.10 -15.97 -22.85
N ASP A 27 -11.38 -15.62 -22.88
CA ASP A 27 -12.05 -15.06 -24.05
C ASP A 27 -11.63 -13.59 -24.24
N THR A 28 -11.04 -13.29 -25.39
CA THR A 28 -10.53 -11.95 -25.73
C THR A 28 -11.64 -10.93 -25.96
N GLU A 29 -12.79 -11.34 -26.50
CA GLU A 29 -13.94 -10.44 -26.69
C GLU A 29 -14.55 -10.06 -25.35
N LEU A 30 -14.63 -11.03 -24.42
CA LEU A 30 -15.10 -10.79 -23.06
C LEU A 30 -14.14 -9.87 -22.31
N ALA A 31 -12.83 -10.07 -22.47
CA ALA A 31 -11.83 -9.20 -21.87
C ALA A 31 -11.95 -7.75 -22.39
N ALA A 32 -12.13 -7.57 -23.69
CA ALA A 32 -12.34 -6.25 -24.29
C ALA A 32 -13.62 -5.58 -23.75
N TYR A 33 -14.71 -6.33 -23.65
CA TYR A 33 -15.97 -5.83 -23.08
C TYR A 33 -15.81 -5.40 -21.61
N LEU A 34 -15.17 -6.22 -20.79
CA LEU A 34 -14.88 -5.88 -19.40
C LEU A 34 -14.01 -4.62 -19.28
N GLN A 35 -12.97 -4.52 -20.12
CA GLN A 35 -12.06 -3.38 -20.13
C GLN A 35 -12.79 -2.07 -20.49
N GLU A 36 -13.68 -2.10 -21.48
CA GLU A 36 -14.44 -0.91 -21.88
C GLU A 36 -15.35 -0.44 -20.74
N LEU A 37 -16.11 -1.34 -20.11
CA LEU A 37 -16.96 -1.00 -18.98
C LEU A 37 -16.16 -0.51 -17.77
N ALA A 38 -15.02 -1.13 -17.48
CA ALA A 38 -14.14 -0.68 -16.40
C ALA A 38 -13.57 0.73 -16.67
N ARG A 39 -13.24 1.04 -17.94
CA ARG A 39 -12.81 2.36 -18.38
C ARG A 39 -13.90 3.41 -18.21
N GLU A 40 -15.14 3.10 -18.60
CA GLU A 40 -16.28 3.99 -18.38
C GLU A 40 -16.47 4.32 -16.89
N GLU A 41 -16.46 3.31 -16.01
CA GLU A 41 -16.58 3.48 -14.56
C GLU A 41 -15.42 4.33 -13.99
N ALA A 42 -14.20 4.07 -14.42
CA ALA A 42 -13.02 4.84 -13.98
C ALA A 42 -13.13 6.30 -14.42
N LEU A 43 -13.55 6.57 -15.66
CA LEU A 43 -13.74 7.93 -16.18
C LEU A 43 -14.87 8.65 -15.43
N ALA A 44 -15.96 7.97 -15.12
CA ALA A 44 -17.06 8.53 -14.34
C ALA A 44 -16.64 8.91 -12.91
N CYS A 45 -15.77 8.10 -12.28
CA CYS A 45 -15.30 8.33 -10.91
C CYS A 45 -14.14 9.34 -10.81
N PHE A 46 -13.21 9.30 -11.74
CA PHE A 46 -11.92 9.99 -11.62
C PHE A 46 -11.62 10.97 -12.77
N GLY A 47 -12.44 10.98 -13.83
CA GLY A 47 -12.16 11.73 -15.05
C GLY A 47 -10.87 11.21 -15.72
N ASN A 48 -10.20 12.07 -16.48
CA ASN A 48 -8.92 11.75 -17.14
C ASN A 48 -7.69 12.02 -16.24
N LYS A 49 -7.87 12.07 -14.92
CA LYS A 49 -6.79 12.38 -13.99
C LYS A 49 -6.02 11.12 -13.61
N ILE A 50 -4.70 11.23 -13.63
CA ILE A 50 -3.79 10.24 -13.04
C ILE A 50 -3.35 10.76 -11.68
N PHE A 51 -3.60 9.99 -10.62
CA PHE A 51 -3.21 10.34 -9.26
C PHE A 51 -1.82 9.79 -8.98
N ILE A 52 -0.85 10.68 -8.82
CA ILE A 52 0.52 10.35 -8.43
C ILE A 52 0.69 10.50 -6.92
N ARG A 53 1.58 9.69 -6.33
CA ARG A 53 1.89 9.69 -4.90
C ARG A 53 3.38 9.88 -4.70
N GLY A 54 3.76 10.71 -3.74
CA GLY A 54 5.14 10.82 -3.27
C GLY A 54 5.46 9.66 -2.32
N LEU A 55 6.29 8.73 -2.77
CA LEU A 55 6.77 7.64 -1.94
C LEU A 55 8.05 8.05 -1.24
N ILE A 56 8.10 7.89 0.07
CA ILE A 56 9.26 8.12 0.93
C ILE A 56 9.60 6.79 1.60
N GLU A 57 10.70 6.19 1.19
CA GLU A 57 11.25 4.98 1.80
C GLU A 57 12.02 5.38 3.07
N ILE A 58 11.33 5.35 4.22
CA ILE A 58 11.87 5.88 5.47
C ILE A 58 12.98 5.02 6.08
N THR A 59 13.01 3.72 5.78
CA THR A 59 14.06 2.81 6.21
C THR A 59 14.07 1.54 5.37
N ASN A 60 15.26 0.99 5.12
CA ASN A 60 15.45 -0.34 4.55
C ASN A 60 15.85 -1.39 5.62
N ARG A 61 15.72 -1.07 6.91
CA ARG A 61 15.87 -2.04 7.99
C ARG A 61 14.60 -2.84 8.14
N CYS A 62 14.70 -4.16 8.28
CA CYS A 62 13.56 -5.04 8.47
C CYS A 62 13.95 -6.18 9.42
N ARG A 63 13.03 -6.57 10.32
CA ARG A 63 13.20 -7.74 11.20
C ARG A 63 12.89 -9.05 10.48
N ASN A 64 12.11 -9.00 9.41
CA ASN A 64 11.61 -10.14 8.67
C ASN A 64 12.62 -10.62 7.62
N ASN A 65 12.55 -11.90 7.28
CA ASN A 65 13.45 -12.52 6.31
C ASN A 65 12.73 -13.10 5.08
N CYS A 66 11.69 -12.42 4.59
CA CYS A 66 10.94 -12.83 3.40
C CYS A 66 11.89 -13.11 2.22
N TYR A 67 11.86 -14.30 1.66
CA TYR A 67 12.86 -14.76 0.67
C TYR A 67 12.90 -13.96 -0.62
N TYR A 68 11.79 -13.35 -1.00
CA TYR A 68 11.66 -12.49 -2.18
C TYR A 68 12.09 -11.03 -1.96
N CYS A 69 12.32 -10.61 -0.69
CA CYS A 69 12.49 -9.20 -0.36
C CYS A 69 13.97 -8.78 -0.37
N GLY A 70 14.29 -7.72 -1.14
CA GLY A 70 15.64 -7.16 -1.20
C GLY A 70 16.12 -6.55 0.11
N ILE A 71 15.20 -6.10 0.99
CA ILE A 71 15.54 -5.51 2.31
C ILE A 71 15.39 -6.51 3.46
N ARG A 72 15.26 -7.83 3.19
CA ARG A 72 15.16 -8.84 4.23
C ARG A 72 16.34 -8.79 5.20
N LYS A 73 16.11 -9.22 6.44
CA LYS A 73 17.06 -9.16 7.56
C LYS A 73 18.46 -9.68 7.19
N GLU A 74 18.52 -10.83 6.51
CA GLU A 74 19.79 -11.51 6.19
C GLU A 74 20.51 -10.98 4.95
N ASN A 75 19.90 -10.08 4.18
CA ASN A 75 20.63 -9.48 3.06
C ASN A 75 21.71 -8.55 3.57
N ARG A 76 22.96 -9.00 3.50
CA ARG A 76 24.16 -8.26 3.93
C ARG A 76 24.79 -7.41 2.80
N ASN A 77 24.26 -7.51 1.59
CA ASN A 77 24.82 -6.83 0.40
C ASN A 77 24.19 -5.45 0.18
N ILE A 78 23.53 -4.87 1.19
CA ILE A 78 22.92 -3.55 1.12
C ILE A 78 23.38 -2.68 2.27
N VAL A 79 23.55 -1.40 2.00
CA VAL A 79 23.77 -0.39 3.05
C VAL A 79 22.42 -0.11 3.74
N ARG A 80 22.38 -0.24 5.06
CA ARG A 80 21.18 0.01 5.85
C ARG A 80 21.10 1.47 6.26
N TYR A 81 19.91 2.05 6.16
CA TYR A 81 19.62 3.42 6.57
C TYR A 81 18.29 3.52 7.31
N GLU A 82 18.10 4.65 7.95
CA GLU A 82 16.85 5.09 8.56
C GLU A 82 16.85 6.62 8.50
N LEU A 83 15.78 7.19 7.94
CA LEU A 83 15.65 8.65 7.83
C LEU A 83 15.19 9.25 9.15
N ALA A 84 15.83 10.37 9.53
CA ALA A 84 15.35 11.21 10.62
C ALA A 84 14.04 11.93 10.24
N GLN A 85 13.30 12.40 11.24
CA GLN A 85 12.05 13.14 11.00
C GLN A 85 12.25 14.34 10.09
N GLU A 86 13.33 15.07 10.26
CA GLU A 86 13.67 16.26 9.47
C GLU A 86 13.91 15.91 8.02
N GLU A 87 14.52 14.77 7.73
CA GLU A 87 14.74 14.28 6.38
C GLU A 87 13.41 13.89 5.71
N ILE A 88 12.52 13.22 6.46
CA ILE A 88 11.17 12.87 5.99
C ILE A 88 10.38 14.14 5.67
N LEU A 89 10.40 15.13 6.55
CA LEU A 89 9.73 16.42 6.32
C LEU A 89 10.31 17.16 5.12
N SER A 90 11.64 17.15 4.95
CA SER A 90 12.30 17.72 3.77
C SER A 90 11.82 17.07 2.47
N CYS A 91 11.72 15.73 2.45
CA CYS A 91 11.13 15.00 1.30
C CYS A 91 9.67 15.43 1.04
N CYS A 92 8.86 15.61 2.10
CA CYS A 92 7.48 16.08 1.96
C CYS A 92 7.42 17.50 1.38
N HIS A 93 8.28 18.42 1.82
CA HIS A 93 8.36 19.78 1.29
C HIS A 93 8.71 19.79 -0.20
N GLU A 94 9.74 19.03 -0.58
CA GLU A 94 10.13 18.92 -1.99
C GLU A 94 9.01 18.28 -2.82
N GLY A 95 8.42 17.19 -2.34
CA GLY A 95 7.30 16.53 -3.00
C GLY A 95 6.10 17.48 -3.17
N TYR A 96 5.77 18.27 -2.14
CA TYR A 96 4.69 19.26 -2.22
C TYR A 96 4.96 20.35 -3.28
N ARG A 97 6.20 20.84 -3.33
CA ARG A 97 6.65 21.81 -4.33
C ARG A 97 6.54 21.26 -5.76
N LEU A 98 6.81 19.97 -5.94
CA LEU A 98 6.66 19.24 -7.22
C LEU A 98 5.22 18.89 -7.57
N GLY A 99 4.25 19.20 -6.72
CA GLY A 99 2.83 18.99 -6.98
C GLY A 99 2.23 17.72 -6.37
N PHE A 100 2.99 16.91 -5.63
CA PHE A 100 2.42 15.77 -4.91
C PHE A 100 1.45 16.24 -3.81
N ARG A 101 0.34 15.50 -3.65
CA ARG A 101 -0.69 15.75 -2.64
C ARG A 101 -1.04 14.51 -1.84
N THR A 102 -0.27 13.45 -2.02
CA THR A 102 -0.31 12.23 -1.21
C THR A 102 1.12 11.82 -0.90
N PHE A 103 1.44 11.67 0.38
CA PHE A 103 2.70 11.12 0.84
C PHE A 103 2.49 9.70 1.31
N VAL A 104 3.36 8.79 0.89
CA VAL A 104 3.36 7.40 1.34
C VAL A 104 4.66 7.16 2.08
N LEU A 105 4.59 6.97 3.39
CA LEU A 105 5.73 6.59 4.21
C LEU A 105 5.80 5.07 4.23
N GLN A 106 6.85 4.53 3.64
CA GLN A 106 7.06 3.09 3.52
C GLN A 106 8.40 2.69 4.10
N GLY A 107 8.49 1.49 4.63
CA GLY A 107 9.74 0.93 5.11
C GLY A 107 9.62 -0.55 5.44
N GLY A 108 10.74 -1.15 5.82
CA GLY A 108 10.73 -2.46 6.45
C GLY A 108 10.18 -2.38 7.88
N GLU A 109 9.84 -3.52 8.44
CA GLU A 109 9.46 -3.63 9.85
C GLU A 109 10.69 -3.50 10.74
N ALA A 110 11.07 -2.25 11.05
CA ALA A 110 12.24 -1.94 11.83
C ALA A 110 11.85 -1.74 13.30
N PRO A 111 12.38 -2.53 14.25
CA PRO A 111 12.10 -2.33 15.69
C PRO A 111 12.56 -0.98 16.23
N ALA A 112 13.53 -0.34 15.57
CA ALA A 112 14.03 0.98 15.94
C ALA A 112 13.04 2.10 15.60
N VAL A 113 12.19 1.92 14.59
CA VAL A 113 11.13 2.88 14.23
C VAL A 113 9.99 2.72 15.24
N LYS A 114 10.05 3.47 16.31
CA LYS A 114 9.02 3.45 17.37
C LYS A 114 7.72 4.06 16.88
N ASP A 115 6.61 3.48 17.30
CA ASP A 115 5.28 3.93 16.88
C ASP A 115 4.95 5.34 17.42
N GLU A 116 5.52 5.71 18.58
CA GLU A 116 5.43 7.07 19.13
C GLU A 116 6.06 8.10 18.19
N GLY A 117 7.32 7.91 17.82
CA GLY A 117 8.06 8.83 16.93
C GLY A 117 7.46 8.90 15.52
N MET A 118 6.92 7.77 15.03
CA MET A 118 6.18 7.78 13.77
C MET A 118 4.86 8.57 13.88
N GLY A 119 4.15 8.48 15.00
CA GLY A 119 2.98 9.30 15.28
C GLY A 119 3.32 10.80 15.29
N GLU A 120 4.42 11.19 15.91
CA GLU A 120 4.91 12.58 15.91
C GLU A 120 5.28 13.05 14.50
N THR A 121 5.93 12.21 13.71
CA THR A 121 6.26 12.50 12.30
C THR A 121 4.99 12.72 11.47
N VAL A 122 3.98 11.85 11.63
CA VAL A 122 2.68 11.98 10.95
C VAL A 122 1.98 13.30 11.35
N ALA A 123 2.00 13.65 12.63
CA ALA A 123 1.41 14.89 13.13
C ALA A 123 2.13 16.13 12.55
N ALA A 124 3.45 16.11 12.47
CA ALA A 124 4.24 17.18 11.88
C ALA A 124 3.96 17.35 10.37
N ILE A 125 3.83 16.23 9.63
CA ILE A 125 3.42 16.27 8.22
C ILE A 125 2.00 16.84 8.09
N ARG A 126 1.06 16.40 8.93
CA ARG A 126 -0.32 16.89 8.92
C ARG A 126 -0.39 18.39 9.18
N GLN A 127 0.39 18.89 10.13
CA GLN A 127 0.47 20.31 10.45
C GLN A 127 1.00 21.12 9.26
N SER A 128 2.07 20.63 8.61
CA SER A 128 2.71 21.33 7.49
C SER A 128 1.90 21.26 6.20
N PHE A 129 1.15 20.16 5.99
CA PHE A 129 0.41 19.88 4.76
C PHE A 129 -1.02 19.40 5.04
N PRO A 130 -1.91 20.26 5.58
CA PRO A 130 -3.23 19.86 6.06
C PRO A 130 -4.14 19.27 4.98
N ALA A 131 -3.94 19.64 3.72
CA ALA A 131 -4.72 19.15 2.58
C ALA A 131 -4.15 17.89 1.91
N CYS A 132 -2.95 17.44 2.33
CA CYS A 132 -2.33 16.24 1.74
C CYS A 132 -2.86 14.96 2.40
N ALA A 133 -2.97 13.89 1.62
CA ALA A 133 -3.22 12.56 2.17
C ALA A 133 -1.90 11.94 2.65
N ILE A 134 -1.95 11.27 3.81
CA ILE A 134 -0.83 10.53 4.40
C ILE A 134 -1.20 9.06 4.44
N SER A 135 -0.38 8.23 3.81
CA SER A 135 -0.51 6.78 3.81
C SER A 135 0.71 6.15 4.46
N LEU A 136 0.51 5.13 5.28
CA LEU A 136 1.60 4.39 5.93
C LEU A 136 1.65 2.97 5.39
N SER A 137 2.86 2.40 5.27
CA SER A 137 3.11 1.00 4.90
C SER A 137 4.35 0.51 5.67
N LEU A 138 4.16 0.15 6.94
CA LEU A 138 5.20 -0.11 7.93
C LEU A 138 5.08 -1.51 8.55
N GLY A 139 4.44 -2.45 7.83
CA GLY A 139 4.19 -3.81 8.31
C GLY A 139 3.04 -3.91 9.31
N GLU A 140 3.04 -4.99 10.06
CA GLU A 140 2.01 -5.26 11.06
C GLU A 140 2.23 -4.46 12.34
N LYS A 141 1.16 -3.91 12.87
CA LYS A 141 1.15 -3.05 14.05
C LYS A 141 0.05 -3.45 15.02
N SER A 142 0.18 -3.02 16.28
CA SER A 142 -0.91 -3.19 17.24
C SER A 142 -2.09 -2.26 16.94
N ARG A 143 -3.25 -2.57 17.50
CA ARG A 143 -4.45 -1.72 17.39
C ARG A 143 -4.17 -0.29 17.88
N GLU A 144 -3.46 -0.19 18.99
CA GLU A 144 -3.10 1.09 19.63
C GLU A 144 -2.18 1.92 18.72
N ALA A 145 -1.26 1.27 17.99
CA ALA A 145 -0.41 1.95 17.02
C ALA A 145 -1.21 2.48 15.83
N TYR A 146 -2.14 1.67 15.27
CA TYR A 146 -3.04 2.14 14.21
C TYR A 146 -3.90 3.33 14.66
N GLU A 147 -4.45 3.27 15.88
CA GLU A 147 -5.23 4.36 16.45
C GLU A 147 -4.38 5.63 16.63
N ARG A 148 -3.17 5.50 17.14
CA ARG A 148 -2.20 6.59 17.26
C ARG A 148 -1.93 7.25 15.92
N PHE A 149 -1.66 6.47 14.87
CA PHE A 149 -1.40 7.01 13.54
C PHE A 149 -2.62 7.71 12.95
N PHE A 150 -3.82 7.16 13.16
CA PHE A 150 -5.06 7.77 12.73
C PHE A 150 -5.30 9.12 13.43
N LEU A 151 -5.17 9.16 14.75
CA LEU A 151 -5.32 10.39 15.55
C LEU A 151 -4.25 11.45 15.20
N ALA A 152 -3.03 11.02 14.84
CA ALA A 152 -1.97 11.90 14.36
C ALA A 152 -2.27 12.46 12.95
N GLY A 153 -3.24 11.91 12.23
CA GLY A 153 -3.68 12.42 10.94
C GLY A 153 -3.36 11.54 9.71
N ALA A 154 -2.93 10.30 9.90
CA ALA A 154 -2.82 9.36 8.78
C ALA A 154 -4.22 9.05 8.22
N ASN A 155 -4.32 8.98 6.88
CA ASN A 155 -5.59 8.72 6.20
C ASN A 155 -5.75 7.26 5.80
N ARG A 156 -4.65 6.56 5.53
CA ARG A 156 -4.64 5.20 4.99
C ARG A 156 -3.49 4.40 5.57
N TYR A 157 -3.69 3.11 5.68
CA TYR A 157 -2.65 2.15 5.97
C TYR A 157 -2.66 1.05 4.92
N LEU A 158 -1.52 0.76 4.31
CA LEU A 158 -1.33 -0.36 3.40
C LEU A 158 -0.69 -1.51 4.18
N LEU A 159 -1.46 -2.54 4.47
CA LEU A 159 -0.97 -3.79 5.01
C LEU A 159 -0.92 -4.82 3.87
N ARG A 160 0.28 -5.32 3.59
CA ARG A 160 0.49 -6.34 2.55
C ARG A 160 0.23 -7.71 3.15
N HIS A 161 -0.48 -8.56 2.43
CA HIS A 161 -0.67 -9.94 2.83
C HIS A 161 -0.03 -10.94 1.83
N GLU A 162 0.47 -10.45 0.69
CA GLU A 162 1.21 -11.14 -0.38
C GLU A 162 0.42 -12.31 -1.02
N THR A 163 -0.05 -13.28 -0.23
CA THR A 163 -0.85 -14.41 -0.70
C THR A 163 -1.77 -14.93 0.41
N CYS A 164 -2.97 -15.39 0.03
CA CYS A 164 -3.89 -16.09 0.93
C CYS A 164 -3.76 -17.63 0.84
N ASN A 165 -2.79 -18.14 0.09
CA ASN A 165 -2.50 -19.57 0.00
C ASN A 165 -1.39 -19.92 0.98
N GLU A 166 -1.71 -20.70 2.01
CA GLU A 166 -0.82 -21.09 3.09
C GLU A 166 0.46 -21.79 2.57
N ALA A 167 0.33 -22.78 1.70
CA ALA A 167 1.48 -23.49 1.13
C ALA A 167 2.37 -22.57 0.28
N HIS A 168 1.81 -21.53 -0.33
CA HIS A 168 2.57 -20.52 -1.04
C HIS A 168 3.25 -19.56 -0.06
N TYR A 169 2.58 -19.19 1.03
CA TYR A 169 3.14 -18.34 2.07
C TYR A 169 4.41 -18.96 2.68
N HIS A 170 4.37 -20.23 3.08
CA HIS A 170 5.52 -20.96 3.60
C HIS A 170 6.70 -21.06 2.64
N ARG A 171 6.46 -21.08 1.32
CA ARG A 171 7.55 -21.02 0.33
C ARG A 171 8.21 -19.66 0.20
N LEU A 172 7.51 -18.59 0.57
CA LEU A 172 7.98 -17.20 0.47
C LEU A 172 8.61 -16.68 1.75
N HIS A 173 8.34 -17.34 2.87
CA HIS A 173 8.74 -16.90 4.20
C HIS A 173 9.42 -18.02 4.98
N PRO A 174 10.35 -17.70 5.89
CA PRO A 174 10.87 -18.69 6.83
C PRO A 174 9.79 -19.11 7.84
N ASP A 175 9.96 -20.31 8.40
CA ASP A 175 8.97 -20.93 9.30
C ASP A 175 8.66 -20.10 10.55
N GLU A 176 9.60 -19.26 11.00
CA GLU A 176 9.41 -18.37 12.16
C GLU A 176 8.43 -17.21 11.88
N MET A 177 8.00 -17.05 10.63
CA MET A 177 7.03 -16.01 10.23
C MET A 177 5.62 -16.56 10.01
N SER A 178 5.40 -17.85 10.25
CA SER A 178 4.11 -18.54 10.07
C SER A 178 3.15 -18.35 11.25
#